data_67123c66e19f29c8b656742b11f29421
#
_entry.id   67123c66e19f29c8b656742b11f29421
#
_cell.length_a   1.000
_cell.length_b   1.000
_cell.length_c   1.000
_cell.angle_alpha   90.00
_cell.angle_beta   90.00
_cell.angle_gamma   90.00
#
_symmetry.space_group_name_H-M   'P 1'
#
loop_
_entity.id
_entity.type
_entity.pdbx_description
1 polymer ?
#
loop_
_entity_poly.entity_id
_entity_poly.type
_entity_poly.pdbx_seq_one_letter_code
_entity_poly.pdbx_strand_id
1 'polypeptide(L)'
;MIKEALTYSDVLLVPQYSDIESRKQVSLSSKLGFIECELPIIASPMDTVSEDEMAIAMDSKGALAILHRYNSIEEQANMVGQTTTSDRVPNSLVGVAVGTSGDYLERAYACYEAGADIICIDVAHGHHSLMKEALKQL
;
A
#
# COMPACT_ATOMS: atom_id res chain seq x y z
N MET A 1 22.17 -12.12 26.87
CA MET A 1 22.97 -12.03 25.63
C MET A 1 22.22 -11.08 24.69
N ILE A 2 22.84 -9.95 24.31
CA ILE A 2 22.26 -9.01 23.34
C ILE A 2 22.48 -9.62 21.96
N LYS A 3 21.40 -9.74 21.15
CA LYS A 3 21.50 -10.18 19.76
C LYS A 3 21.84 -8.98 18.89
N GLU A 4 22.83 -9.14 18.03
CA GLU A 4 23.15 -8.15 17.00
C GLU A 4 22.08 -8.18 15.92
N ALA A 5 21.64 -7.00 15.47
CA ALA A 5 20.73 -6.83 14.35
C ALA A 5 21.22 -5.64 13.51
N LEU A 6 21.12 -5.76 12.18
CA LEU A 6 21.57 -4.76 11.24
C LEU A 6 20.41 -3.89 10.77
N THR A 7 20.70 -2.62 10.48
CA THR A 7 19.80 -1.70 9.77
C THR A 7 20.32 -1.45 8.36
N TYR A 8 19.51 -0.82 7.51
CA TYR A 8 19.97 -0.44 6.17
C TYR A 8 21.13 0.57 6.19
N SER A 9 21.34 1.28 7.31
CA SER A 9 22.49 2.17 7.50
C SER A 9 23.78 1.42 7.77
N ASP A 10 23.71 0.15 8.17
CA ASP A 10 24.87 -0.68 8.53
C ASP A 10 25.39 -1.51 7.35
N VAL A 11 24.68 -1.55 6.24
CA VAL A 11 24.97 -2.45 5.11
C VAL A 11 24.99 -1.72 3.77
N LEU A 12 25.76 -2.26 2.84
CA LEU A 12 25.81 -1.83 1.43
C LEU A 12 25.52 -3.03 0.54
N LEU A 13 24.95 -2.75 -0.64
CA LEU A 13 24.82 -3.78 -1.66
C LEU A 13 26.21 -4.17 -2.19
N VAL A 14 26.48 -5.47 -2.26
CA VAL A 14 27.70 -5.99 -2.87
C VAL A 14 27.61 -5.83 -4.38
N PRO A 15 28.54 -5.11 -5.04
CA PRO A 15 28.55 -4.98 -6.49
C PRO A 15 28.61 -6.36 -7.16
N GLN A 16 27.79 -6.54 -8.19
CA GLN A 16 27.75 -7.75 -9.00
C GLN A 16 28.21 -7.43 -10.43
N TYR A 17 28.61 -8.46 -11.17
CA TYR A 17 28.84 -8.32 -12.60
C TYR A 17 27.56 -7.88 -13.30
N SER A 18 27.68 -6.97 -14.27
CA SER A 18 26.56 -6.50 -15.08
C SER A 18 27.02 -6.28 -16.53
N ASP A 19 26.18 -6.70 -17.46
CA ASP A 19 26.29 -6.46 -18.90
C ASP A 19 25.27 -5.43 -19.39
N ILE A 20 24.61 -4.72 -18.46
CA ILE A 20 23.62 -3.69 -18.75
C ILE A 20 24.33 -2.43 -19.26
N GLU A 21 24.09 -2.07 -20.52
CA GLU A 21 24.69 -0.91 -21.17
C GLU A 21 23.92 0.40 -20.94
N SER A 22 22.60 0.29 -20.68
CA SER A 22 21.74 1.46 -20.51
C SER A 22 20.68 1.23 -19.41
N ARG A 23 20.42 2.26 -18.63
CA ARG A 23 19.31 2.27 -17.64
C ARG A 23 17.95 1.95 -18.28
N LYS A 24 17.77 2.23 -19.58
CA LYS A 24 16.54 1.93 -20.32
C LYS A 24 16.28 0.44 -20.50
N GLN A 25 17.29 -0.41 -20.32
CA GLN A 25 17.16 -1.87 -20.38
C GLN A 25 16.61 -2.47 -19.08
N VAL A 26 16.57 -1.68 -17.99
CA VAL A 26 16.12 -2.15 -16.68
C VAL A 26 14.61 -1.95 -16.56
N SER A 27 13.88 -3.04 -16.32
CA SER A 27 12.49 -2.99 -15.91
C SER A 27 12.40 -2.77 -14.40
N LEU A 28 11.56 -1.84 -13.99
CA LEU A 28 11.23 -1.61 -12.57
C LEU A 28 9.92 -2.28 -12.16
N SER A 29 9.25 -2.95 -13.12
CA SER A 29 7.98 -3.61 -12.85
C SER A 29 8.10 -4.64 -11.72
N SER A 30 7.08 -4.71 -10.90
CA SER A 30 7.00 -5.62 -9.77
C SER A 30 5.59 -6.18 -9.61
N LYS A 31 5.46 -7.22 -8.81
CA LYS A 31 4.18 -7.84 -8.50
C LYS A 31 3.92 -7.82 -7.00
N LEU A 32 2.72 -7.39 -6.63
CA LEU A 32 2.17 -7.52 -5.28
C LEU A 32 0.96 -8.48 -5.36
N GLY A 33 1.19 -9.76 -5.08
CA GLY A 33 0.20 -10.79 -5.34
C GLY A 33 -0.14 -10.88 -6.84
N PHE A 34 -1.39 -10.60 -7.19
CA PHE A 34 -1.88 -10.55 -8.58
C PHE A 34 -1.79 -9.15 -9.20
N ILE A 35 -1.44 -8.13 -8.45
CA ILE A 35 -1.32 -6.74 -8.93
C ILE A 35 0.07 -6.53 -9.52
N GLU A 36 0.11 -5.99 -10.73
CA GLU A 36 1.34 -5.57 -11.41
C GLU A 36 1.51 -4.06 -11.28
N CYS A 37 2.67 -3.63 -10.81
CA CYS A 37 3.06 -2.23 -10.73
C CYS A 37 4.21 -1.94 -11.69
N GLU A 38 4.16 -0.84 -12.42
CA GLU A 38 5.28 -0.39 -13.26
C GLU A 38 6.44 0.13 -12.42
N LEU A 39 6.11 0.75 -11.25
CA LEU A 39 7.07 1.19 -10.24
C LEU A 39 6.86 0.43 -8.93
N PRO A 40 7.93 -0.11 -8.30
CA PRO A 40 7.84 -0.87 -7.05
C PRO A 40 7.78 0.07 -5.83
N ILE A 41 6.88 1.04 -5.86
CA ILE A 41 6.72 2.06 -4.81
C ILE A 41 5.28 2.05 -4.32
N ILE A 42 5.12 2.00 -3.01
CA ILE A 42 3.81 2.07 -2.35
C ILE A 42 3.84 3.25 -1.37
N ALA A 43 2.94 4.22 -1.55
CA ALA A 43 2.74 5.28 -0.58
C ALA A 43 2.12 4.70 0.69
N SER A 44 2.81 4.87 1.82
CA SER A 44 2.35 4.39 3.13
C SER A 44 1.10 5.13 3.60
N PRO A 45 0.24 4.51 4.43
CA PRO A 45 -0.98 5.12 4.95
C PRO A 45 -0.66 6.20 5.99
N MET A 46 -0.41 7.40 5.54
CA MET A 46 -0.05 8.54 6.38
C MET A 46 -1.14 9.60 6.33
N ASP A 47 -1.55 10.06 7.52
CA ASP A 47 -2.50 11.15 7.69
C ASP A 47 -2.07 12.40 6.88
N THR A 48 -3.00 13.06 6.23
CA THR A 48 -2.79 14.24 5.39
C THR A 48 -1.85 14.08 4.20
N VAL A 49 -1.34 12.87 3.94
CA VAL A 49 -0.41 12.57 2.85
C VAL A 49 -1.01 11.59 1.86
N SER A 50 -1.46 10.43 2.36
CA SER A 50 -1.97 9.34 1.51
C SER A 50 -3.50 9.38 1.47
N GLU A 51 -4.01 10.34 0.71
CA GLU A 51 -5.42 10.58 0.41
C GLU A 51 -5.67 10.34 -1.09
N ASP A 52 -6.88 10.62 -1.57
CA ASP A 52 -7.31 10.39 -2.96
C ASP A 52 -6.39 11.02 -4.01
N GLU A 53 -5.99 12.28 -3.85
CA GLU A 53 -5.07 12.96 -4.78
C GLU A 53 -3.70 12.27 -4.87
N MET A 54 -3.16 11.80 -3.74
CA MET A 54 -1.92 11.02 -3.72
C MET A 54 -2.13 9.67 -4.40
N ALA A 55 -3.24 8.99 -4.15
CA ALA A 55 -3.54 7.71 -4.77
C ALA A 55 -3.63 7.83 -6.30
N ILE A 56 -4.36 8.82 -6.80
CA ILE A 56 -4.45 9.13 -8.22
C ILE A 56 -3.07 9.45 -8.83
N ALA A 57 -2.26 10.25 -8.13
CA ALA A 57 -0.93 10.62 -8.59
C ALA A 57 0.02 9.40 -8.66
N MET A 58 -0.03 8.51 -7.67
CA MET A 58 0.78 7.29 -7.62
C MET A 58 0.38 6.32 -8.73
N ASP A 59 -0.92 6.05 -8.89
CA ASP A 59 -1.42 5.15 -9.92
C ASP A 59 -1.11 5.68 -11.33
N SER A 60 -1.19 6.99 -11.56
CA SER A 60 -0.78 7.63 -12.84
C SER A 60 0.67 7.38 -13.22
N LYS A 61 1.50 6.88 -12.31
CA LYS A 61 2.91 6.50 -12.48
C LYS A 61 3.12 4.99 -12.43
N GLY A 62 2.05 4.21 -12.40
CA GLY A 62 2.12 2.75 -12.25
C GLY A 62 2.61 2.30 -10.88
N ALA A 63 2.41 3.14 -9.86
CA ALA A 63 2.71 2.85 -8.45
C ALA A 63 1.40 2.71 -7.66
N LEU A 64 1.46 2.37 -6.38
CA LEU A 64 0.31 2.14 -5.53
C LEU A 64 0.28 3.11 -4.36
N ALA A 65 -0.91 3.44 -3.85
CA ALA A 65 -1.07 4.11 -2.57
C ALA A 65 -2.01 3.33 -1.65
N ILE A 66 -1.76 3.45 -0.35
CA ILE A 66 -2.64 2.94 0.70
C ILE A 66 -3.25 4.15 1.42
N LEU A 67 -4.55 4.33 1.29
CA LEU A 67 -5.27 5.41 1.96
C LEU A 67 -5.25 5.21 3.48
N HIS A 68 -5.00 6.29 4.23
CA HIS A 68 -4.93 6.24 5.69
C HIS A 68 -6.31 6.02 6.33
N ARG A 69 -6.32 5.61 7.61
CA ARG A 69 -7.53 5.31 8.41
C ARG A 69 -7.78 6.31 9.55
N TYR A 70 -7.13 7.47 9.54
CA TYR A 70 -7.27 8.52 10.56
C TYR A 70 -8.47 9.46 10.29
N ASN A 71 -9.60 8.84 9.91
CA ASN A 71 -10.84 9.48 9.50
C ASN A 71 -12.03 8.54 9.80
N SER A 72 -13.24 8.97 9.51
CA SER A 72 -14.43 8.11 9.59
C SER A 72 -14.41 7.04 8.49
N ILE A 73 -15.21 5.98 8.68
CA ILE A 73 -15.39 4.93 7.65
C ILE A 73 -15.92 5.54 6.35
N GLU A 74 -16.90 6.44 6.47
CA GLU A 74 -17.50 7.11 5.32
C GLU A 74 -16.50 7.97 4.56
N GLU A 75 -15.67 8.75 5.26
CA GLU A 75 -14.62 9.57 4.61
C GLU A 75 -13.61 8.70 3.87
N GLN A 76 -13.16 7.59 4.47
CA GLN A 76 -12.22 6.69 3.79
C GLN A 76 -12.86 6.02 2.56
N ALA A 77 -14.09 5.55 2.66
CA ALA A 77 -14.82 4.99 1.53
C ALA A 77 -15.05 6.02 0.42
N ASN A 78 -15.34 7.28 0.78
CA ASN A 78 -15.46 8.37 -0.18
C ASN A 78 -14.13 8.64 -0.91
N MET A 79 -12.98 8.62 -0.22
CA MET A 79 -11.67 8.75 -0.86
C MET A 79 -11.41 7.61 -1.84
N VAL A 80 -11.79 6.36 -1.52
CA VAL A 80 -11.73 5.24 -2.45
C VAL A 80 -12.56 5.54 -3.71
N GLY A 81 -13.82 5.93 -3.53
CA GLY A 81 -14.71 6.26 -4.64
C GLY A 81 -14.17 7.39 -5.52
N GLN A 82 -13.60 8.44 -4.94
CA GLN A 82 -12.97 9.53 -5.68
C GLN A 82 -11.74 9.07 -6.46
N THR A 83 -10.95 8.16 -5.90
CA THR A 83 -9.79 7.58 -6.59
C THR A 83 -10.22 6.72 -7.78
N THR A 84 -11.14 5.78 -7.58
CA THR A 84 -11.55 4.80 -8.60
C THR A 84 -12.39 5.39 -9.73
N THR A 85 -13.09 6.49 -9.47
CA THR A 85 -13.92 7.20 -10.48
C THR A 85 -13.22 8.41 -11.10
N SER A 86 -11.94 8.60 -10.82
CA SER A 86 -11.18 9.73 -11.34
C SER A 86 -11.05 9.68 -12.87
N ASP A 87 -11.39 10.78 -13.54
CA ASP A 87 -11.19 10.93 -14.98
C ASP A 87 -9.70 10.95 -15.37
N ARG A 88 -8.80 11.19 -14.43
CA ARG A 88 -7.34 11.24 -14.68
C ARG A 88 -6.74 9.86 -14.90
N VAL A 89 -7.22 8.87 -14.17
CA VAL A 89 -6.77 7.48 -14.27
C VAL A 89 -7.99 6.57 -14.04
N PRO A 90 -8.70 6.19 -15.10
CA PRO A 90 -9.86 5.31 -14.97
C PRO A 90 -9.48 3.94 -14.40
N ASN A 91 -10.28 3.45 -13.46
CA ASN A 91 -10.06 2.19 -12.75
C ASN A 91 -8.73 2.16 -11.98
N SER A 92 -8.39 3.29 -11.33
CA SER A 92 -7.18 3.40 -10.50
C SER A 92 -7.14 2.33 -9.41
N LEU A 93 -5.98 1.69 -9.28
CA LEU A 93 -5.71 0.76 -8.18
C LEU A 93 -5.50 1.52 -6.86
N VAL A 94 -6.22 1.11 -5.84
CA VAL A 94 -6.13 1.75 -4.53
C VAL A 94 -6.18 0.75 -3.38
N GLY A 95 -5.29 0.94 -2.41
CA GLY A 95 -5.31 0.22 -1.15
C GLY A 95 -5.87 1.07 -0.02
N VAL A 96 -6.35 0.43 1.02
CA VAL A 96 -6.86 1.08 2.23
C VAL A 96 -6.25 0.47 3.48
N ALA A 97 -5.94 1.32 4.46
CA ALA A 97 -5.49 0.87 5.77
C ALA A 97 -6.66 0.55 6.68
N VAL A 98 -6.52 -0.53 7.45
CA VAL A 98 -7.41 -0.90 8.54
C VAL A 98 -6.60 -1.29 9.78
N GLY A 99 -7.23 -1.33 10.96
CA GLY A 99 -6.62 -1.82 12.19
C GLY A 99 -6.83 -3.33 12.39
N THR A 100 -6.68 -3.77 13.65
CA THR A 100 -6.96 -5.15 14.11
C THR A 100 -8.02 -5.20 15.20
N SER A 101 -8.66 -4.08 15.51
CA SER A 101 -9.67 -3.95 16.56
C SER A 101 -10.64 -2.81 16.22
N GLY A 102 -11.72 -2.73 16.98
CA GLY A 102 -12.76 -1.72 16.75
C GLY A 102 -13.52 -1.96 15.45
N ASP A 103 -13.59 -0.94 14.62
CA ASP A 103 -14.39 -0.87 13.39
C ASP A 103 -13.74 -1.51 12.15
N TYR A 104 -12.61 -2.21 12.29
CA TYR A 104 -11.79 -2.60 11.14
C TYR A 104 -12.51 -3.48 10.10
N LEU A 105 -13.42 -4.35 10.50
CA LEU A 105 -14.20 -5.18 9.58
C LEU A 105 -15.24 -4.35 8.81
N GLU A 106 -15.97 -3.49 9.52
CA GLU A 106 -16.94 -2.60 8.92
C GLU A 106 -16.26 -1.64 7.93
N ARG A 107 -15.13 -1.09 8.33
CA ARG A 107 -14.27 -0.21 7.51
C ARG A 107 -13.76 -0.93 6.27
N ALA A 108 -13.22 -2.13 6.43
CA ALA A 108 -12.74 -2.94 5.31
C ALA A 108 -13.86 -3.22 4.30
N TYR A 109 -15.03 -3.60 4.80
CA TYR A 109 -16.19 -3.88 3.97
C TYR A 109 -16.69 -2.62 3.24
N ALA A 110 -16.81 -1.49 3.92
CA ALA A 110 -17.24 -0.23 3.30
C ALA A 110 -16.26 0.24 2.20
N CYS A 111 -14.95 0.11 2.44
CA CYS A 111 -13.94 0.45 1.44
C CYS A 111 -13.93 -0.55 0.27
N TYR A 112 -14.15 -1.84 0.51
CA TYR A 112 -14.30 -2.86 -0.53
C TYR A 112 -15.50 -2.55 -1.45
N GLU A 113 -16.66 -2.25 -0.87
CA GLU A 113 -17.86 -1.85 -1.63
C GLU A 113 -17.64 -0.54 -2.43
N ALA A 114 -16.78 0.35 -1.94
CA ALA A 114 -16.38 1.57 -2.65
C ALA A 114 -15.37 1.32 -3.78
N GLY A 115 -14.80 0.10 -3.88
CA GLY A 115 -13.90 -0.31 -4.96
C GLY A 115 -12.42 -0.41 -4.57
N ALA A 116 -12.08 -0.56 -3.28
CA ALA A 116 -10.70 -0.80 -2.87
C ALA A 116 -10.19 -2.19 -3.33
N ASP A 117 -8.98 -2.23 -3.88
CA ASP A 117 -8.34 -3.45 -4.41
C ASP A 117 -7.51 -4.18 -3.35
N ILE A 118 -7.00 -3.45 -2.37
CA ILE A 118 -6.06 -3.95 -1.36
C ILE A 118 -6.48 -3.49 0.02
N ILE A 119 -6.46 -4.42 0.99
CA ILE A 119 -6.58 -4.08 2.40
C ILE A 119 -5.22 -4.24 3.07
N CYS A 120 -4.71 -3.16 3.64
CA CYS A 120 -3.48 -3.13 4.42
C CYS A 120 -3.81 -3.11 5.91
N ILE A 121 -3.46 -4.16 6.65
CA ILE A 121 -3.59 -4.14 8.10
C ILE A 121 -2.42 -3.35 8.68
N ASP A 122 -2.68 -2.09 9.01
CA ASP A 122 -1.69 -1.11 9.48
C ASP A 122 -1.59 -1.13 11.00
N VAL A 123 -0.57 -1.81 11.52
CA VAL A 123 -0.28 -1.98 12.95
C VAL A 123 1.21 -1.84 13.23
N ALA A 124 1.55 -1.40 14.45
CA ALA A 124 2.94 -1.20 14.86
C ALA A 124 3.76 -2.50 14.91
N HIS A 125 3.12 -3.66 15.08
CA HIS A 125 3.78 -4.95 15.19
C HIS A 125 3.04 -6.03 14.39
N GLY A 126 3.45 -6.23 13.14
CA GLY A 126 2.82 -7.18 12.21
C GLY A 126 2.90 -8.66 12.66
N HIS A 127 3.87 -9.02 13.50
CA HIS A 127 3.99 -10.39 14.03
C HIS A 127 3.26 -10.56 15.37
N HIS A 128 2.02 -10.08 15.45
CA HIS A 128 1.16 -10.15 16.62
C HIS A 128 -0.02 -11.13 16.39
N SER A 129 -0.54 -11.73 17.46
CA SER A 129 -1.70 -12.65 17.36
C SER A 129 -2.94 -11.98 16.78
N LEU A 130 -3.22 -10.74 17.13
CA LEU A 130 -4.33 -9.97 16.58
C LEU A 130 -4.25 -9.82 15.06
N MET A 131 -3.03 -9.67 14.52
CA MET A 131 -2.80 -9.64 13.07
C MET A 131 -3.26 -10.95 12.41
N LYS A 132 -2.90 -12.09 13.01
CA LYS A 132 -3.32 -13.39 12.53
C LYS A 132 -4.84 -13.58 12.57
N GLU A 133 -5.49 -13.08 13.62
CA GLU A 133 -6.95 -13.16 13.73
C GLU A 133 -7.64 -12.23 12.73
N ALA A 134 -7.14 -11.00 12.54
CA ALA A 134 -7.67 -10.07 11.54
C ALA A 134 -7.59 -10.65 10.11
N LEU A 135 -6.43 -11.25 9.76
CA LEU A 135 -6.24 -11.92 8.44
C LEU A 135 -7.18 -13.11 8.19
N LYS A 136 -7.77 -13.70 9.22
CA LYS A 136 -8.74 -14.76 9.03
C LYS A 136 -10.17 -14.26 8.85
N GLN A 137 -10.43 -13.03 9.27
CA GLN A 137 -11.75 -12.43 9.25
C GLN A 137 -11.95 -11.52 8.03
N LEU A 138 -10.87 -11.00 7.47
CA LEU A 138 -10.84 -10.28 6.20
C LEU A 138 -10.72 -11.23 5.01
#